data_c9be55cf37ab1787ac716913e651ed36
#
_entry.id   c9be55cf37ab1787ac716913e651ed36
#
_cell.length_a   1.000
_cell.length_b   1.000
_cell.length_c   1.000
_cell.angle_alpha   90.00
_cell.angle_beta   90.00
_cell.angle_gamma   90.00
#
_symmetry.space_group_name_H-M   'P 1'
#
loop_
_entity.id
_entity.type
_entity.pdbx_description
1 polymer ?
#
loop_
_entity_poly.entity_id
_entity_poly.type
_entity_poly.pdbx_seq_one_letter_code
_entity_poly.pdbx_strand_id
1 'polypeptide(L)'
;MDINDIQKILPHRYPFLLIDKIIDFEPDISAHAIKCVTINEPFFQGHFPNRPLMPGVLVIEAIVQAACFTVAMHLKNSMKNPGVSFMTIDKCKFRKPIIP
;
A
#
# COMPACT_ATOMS: atom_id res chain seq x y z
N MET A 1 -5.26 7.87 10.50
CA MET A 1 -3.83 8.06 10.78
C MET A 1 -3.15 8.68 9.57
N ASP A 2 -2.28 9.62 9.83
CA ASP A 2 -1.55 10.31 8.76
C ASP A 2 -0.25 9.57 8.40
N ILE A 3 0.49 10.13 7.44
CA ILE A 3 1.72 9.50 6.93
C ILE A 3 2.77 9.30 8.03
N ASN A 4 2.84 10.19 8.99
CA ASN A 4 3.81 10.07 10.07
C ASN A 4 3.51 8.84 10.94
N ASP A 5 2.25 8.58 11.19
CA ASP A 5 1.82 7.41 11.95
C ASP A 5 2.06 6.13 11.16
N ILE A 6 1.79 6.17 9.86
CA ILE A 6 2.03 5.02 8.98
C ILE A 6 3.52 4.66 8.96
N GLN A 7 4.41 5.65 8.88
CA GLN A 7 5.85 5.41 8.86
C GLN A 7 6.39 4.82 10.17
N LYS A 8 5.70 5.00 11.27
CA LYS A 8 6.07 4.35 12.53
C LYS A 8 5.77 2.86 12.54
N ILE A 9 4.84 2.44 11.70
CA ILE A 9 4.34 1.06 11.67
C ILE A 9 4.93 0.28 10.49
N LEU A 10 4.89 0.86 9.28
CA LEU A 10 5.40 0.21 8.07
C LEU A 10 6.87 0.59 7.84
N PRO A 11 7.72 -0.39 7.43
CA PRO A 11 9.12 -0.11 7.13
C PRO A 11 9.33 0.56 5.77
N HIS A 12 8.33 0.53 4.91
CA HIS A 12 8.41 1.05 3.55
C HIS A 12 8.76 2.54 3.54
N ARG A 13 9.53 2.98 2.54
CA ARG A 13 9.89 4.38 2.35
C ARG A 13 9.87 4.71 0.86
N TYR A 14 9.93 6.00 0.52
CA TYR A 14 9.97 6.44 -0.86
C TYR A 14 11.05 5.67 -1.65
N PRO A 15 10.78 5.23 -2.87
CA PRO A 15 9.54 5.44 -3.64
C PRO A 15 8.50 4.34 -3.47
N PHE A 16 8.65 3.45 -2.50
CA PHE A 16 7.86 2.25 -2.35
C PHE A 16 6.83 2.28 -1.22
N LEU A 17 6.73 3.39 -0.49
CA LEU A 17 5.64 3.60 0.45
C LEU A 17 4.45 4.14 -0.33
N LEU A 18 3.40 3.33 -0.50
CA LEU A 18 2.30 3.63 -1.40
C LEU A 18 1.02 4.10 -0.70
N ILE A 19 0.94 4.04 0.62
CA ILE A 19 -0.25 4.46 1.35
C ILE A 19 -0.04 5.85 1.90
N ASP A 20 -1.03 6.73 1.69
CA ASP A 20 -0.94 8.13 2.11
C ASP A 20 -1.69 8.40 3.42
N LYS A 21 -2.75 7.64 3.69
CA LYS A 21 -3.57 7.83 4.88
C LYS A 21 -4.31 6.55 5.24
N ILE A 22 -4.48 6.30 6.53
CA ILE A 22 -5.41 5.29 7.05
C ILE A 22 -6.61 6.02 7.65
N ILE A 23 -7.80 5.78 7.11
CA ILE A 23 -9.04 6.40 7.59
C ILE A 23 -9.51 5.69 8.86
N ASP A 24 -9.63 4.37 8.79
CA ASP A 24 -9.98 3.51 9.91
C ASP A 24 -9.41 2.12 9.69
N PHE A 25 -9.35 1.34 10.76
CA PHE A 25 -8.89 -0.04 10.68
C PHE A 25 -9.35 -0.82 11.90
N GLU A 26 -9.44 -2.15 11.73
CA GLU A 26 -9.56 -3.11 12.83
C GLU A 26 -8.32 -4.01 12.80
N PRO A 27 -7.53 -4.06 13.90
CA PRO A 27 -6.31 -4.86 13.90
C PRO A 27 -6.54 -6.29 13.44
N ASP A 28 -5.72 -6.74 12.48
CA ASP A 28 -5.75 -8.09 11.91
C ASP A 28 -7.04 -8.44 11.15
N ILE A 29 -7.95 -7.48 10.91
CA ILE A 29 -9.22 -7.74 10.24
C ILE A 29 -9.37 -6.90 8.98
N SER A 30 -9.27 -5.57 9.09
CA SER A 30 -9.54 -4.69 7.96
C SER A 30 -8.82 -3.37 8.07
N ALA A 31 -8.63 -2.71 6.92
CA ALA A 31 -8.16 -1.33 6.86
C ALA A 31 -8.85 -0.60 5.72
N HIS A 32 -9.12 0.68 5.93
CA HIS A 32 -9.62 1.60 4.93
C HIS A 32 -8.55 2.67 4.73
N ALA A 33 -7.89 2.64 3.59
CA ALA A 33 -6.73 3.46 3.31
C ALA A 33 -6.90 4.29 2.04
N ILE A 34 -6.12 5.34 1.92
CA ILE A 34 -6.09 6.19 0.74
C ILE A 34 -4.69 6.14 0.12
N LYS A 35 -4.64 5.97 -1.20
CA LYS A 35 -3.46 6.14 -2.04
C LYS A 35 -3.76 7.28 -3.01
N CYS A 36 -2.99 8.37 -2.90
CA CYS A 36 -3.07 9.47 -3.87
C CYS A 36 -2.26 9.14 -5.10
N VAL A 37 -2.90 9.13 -6.27
CA VAL A 37 -2.22 8.82 -7.53
C VAL A 37 -1.96 10.12 -8.27
N THR A 38 -0.68 10.49 -8.41
CA THR A 38 -0.27 11.73 -9.08
C THR A 38 0.74 11.46 -10.18
N ILE A 39 0.78 12.36 -11.19
CA ILE A 39 1.77 12.24 -12.28
C ILE A 39 3.21 12.32 -11.79
N ASN A 40 3.44 12.86 -10.60
CA ASN A 40 4.78 12.99 -10.03
C ASN A 40 5.35 11.70 -9.46
N GLU A 41 4.60 10.60 -9.52
CA GLU A 41 5.09 9.32 -9.05
C GLU A 41 6.08 8.71 -10.06
N PRO A 42 7.22 8.16 -9.58
CA PRO A 42 8.31 7.74 -10.48
C PRO A 42 7.93 6.68 -11.50
N PHE A 43 7.00 5.79 -11.19
CA PHE A 43 6.64 4.71 -12.11
C PHE A 43 5.95 5.20 -13.38
N PHE A 44 5.37 6.42 -13.39
CA PHE A 44 4.71 6.94 -14.60
C PHE A 44 5.71 7.37 -15.68
N GLN A 45 6.99 7.52 -15.35
CA GLN A 45 8.01 7.81 -16.36
C GLN A 45 8.15 6.68 -17.37
N GLY A 46 7.95 5.45 -16.94
CA GLY A 46 8.10 4.28 -17.80
C GLY A 46 6.81 3.56 -18.11
N HIS A 47 5.72 3.86 -17.42
CA HIS A 47 4.49 3.07 -17.54
C HIS A 47 3.26 3.97 -17.73
N PHE A 48 3.10 4.63 -18.82
CA PHE A 48 3.92 4.72 -20.03
C PHE A 48 4.16 6.18 -20.39
N PRO A 49 5.22 6.57 -21.08
CA PRO A 49 5.57 7.97 -21.30
C PRO A 49 4.46 8.85 -21.89
N ASN A 50 3.68 8.30 -22.82
CA ASN A 50 2.59 9.05 -23.48
C ASN A 50 1.20 8.68 -22.94
N ARG A 51 1.13 7.77 -22.00
CA ARG A 51 -0.14 7.30 -21.41
C ARG A 51 0.11 6.81 -19.98
N PRO A 52 0.07 7.71 -19.01
CA PRO A 52 0.33 7.31 -17.62
C PRO A 52 -0.77 6.38 -17.12
N LEU A 53 -0.35 5.24 -16.61
CA LEU A 53 -1.22 4.20 -16.10
C LEU A 53 -0.55 3.56 -14.89
N MET A 54 -1.25 3.50 -13.76
CA MET A 54 -0.67 2.87 -12.58
C MET A 54 -0.51 1.36 -12.82
N PRO A 55 0.72 0.82 -12.68
CA PRO A 55 0.92 -0.62 -12.82
C PRO A 55 0.02 -1.40 -11.86
N GLY A 56 -0.66 -2.43 -12.39
CA GLY A 56 -1.57 -3.25 -11.59
C GLY A 56 -0.86 -3.91 -10.42
N VAL A 57 0.39 -4.33 -10.60
CA VAL A 57 1.18 -4.92 -9.52
C VAL A 57 1.40 -3.95 -8.37
N LEU A 58 1.47 -2.63 -8.64
CA LEU A 58 1.62 -1.62 -7.60
C LEU A 58 0.28 -1.33 -6.89
N VAL A 59 -0.84 -1.48 -7.59
CA VAL A 59 -2.16 -1.45 -6.94
C VAL A 59 -2.25 -2.56 -5.89
N ILE A 60 -1.83 -3.76 -6.26
CA ILE A 60 -1.78 -4.90 -5.33
C ILE A 60 -0.84 -4.59 -4.17
N GLU A 61 0.33 -4.02 -4.44
CA GLU A 61 1.30 -3.67 -3.39
C GLU A 61 0.71 -2.67 -2.40
N ALA A 62 -0.01 -1.65 -2.88
CA ALA A 62 -0.67 -0.69 -2.01
C ALA A 62 -1.70 -1.37 -1.09
N ILE A 63 -2.49 -2.30 -1.64
CA ILE A 63 -3.47 -3.07 -0.88
C ILE A 63 -2.76 -3.93 0.17
N VAL A 64 -1.66 -4.57 -0.20
CA VAL A 64 -0.87 -5.40 0.72
C VAL A 64 -0.29 -4.54 1.85
N GLN A 65 0.18 -3.33 1.55
CA GLN A 65 0.69 -2.43 2.59
C GLN A 65 -0.40 -2.06 3.58
N ALA A 66 -1.62 -1.79 3.13
CA ALA A 66 -2.75 -1.54 4.02
C ALA A 66 -3.04 -2.77 4.91
N ALA A 67 -3.00 -3.96 4.33
CA ALA A 67 -3.18 -5.20 5.08
C ALA A 67 -2.04 -5.41 6.10
N CYS A 68 -0.81 -5.16 5.68
CA CYS A 68 0.35 -5.25 6.58
C CYS A 68 0.24 -4.28 7.76
N PHE A 69 -0.32 -3.10 7.53
CA PHE A 69 -0.56 -2.15 8.61
C PHE A 69 -1.45 -2.76 9.70
N THR A 70 -2.56 -3.40 9.31
CA THR A 70 -3.47 -4.02 10.31
C THR A 70 -2.79 -5.14 11.07
N VAL A 71 -2.02 -5.98 10.37
CA VAL A 71 -1.28 -7.09 10.99
C VAL A 71 -0.21 -6.55 11.95
N ALA A 72 0.52 -5.53 11.53
CA ALA A 72 1.56 -4.92 12.35
C ALA A 72 0.97 -4.26 13.61
N MET A 73 -0.20 -3.63 13.49
CA MET A 73 -0.90 -3.06 14.65
C MET A 73 -1.34 -4.14 15.63
N HIS A 74 -1.81 -5.28 15.11
CA HIS A 74 -2.17 -6.41 15.95
C HIS A 74 -0.93 -6.96 16.69
N LEU A 75 0.17 -7.18 15.98
CA LEU A 75 1.40 -7.74 16.54
C LEU A 75 2.13 -6.76 17.45
N LYS A 76 2.00 -5.46 17.24
CA LYS A 76 2.53 -4.44 18.14
C LYS A 76 1.96 -4.61 19.56
N ASN A 77 0.67 -4.95 19.65
CA ASN A 77 0.02 -5.20 20.93
C ASN A 77 0.52 -6.48 21.61
N SER A 78 1.12 -7.40 20.86
CA SER A 78 1.68 -8.66 21.39
C SER A 78 3.20 -8.59 21.58
N MET A 79 3.83 -7.42 21.39
CA MET A 79 5.27 -7.17 21.58
C MET A 79 6.18 -8.03 20.70
N LYS A 80 5.66 -8.54 19.60
CA LYS A 80 6.46 -9.28 18.61
C LYS A 80 6.85 -8.36 17.46
N ASN A 81 8.09 -8.53 16.98
CA ASN A 81 8.55 -7.82 15.79
C ASN A 81 8.06 -8.58 14.55
N PRO A 82 7.08 -8.06 13.81
CA PRO A 82 6.52 -8.79 12.68
C PRO A 82 7.40 -8.69 11.45
N GLY A 83 8.02 -9.78 11.07
CA GLY A 83 8.50 -9.91 9.71
C GLY A 83 7.32 -10.34 8.85
N VAL A 84 6.67 -9.40 8.18
CA VAL A 84 5.57 -9.73 7.27
C VAL A 84 6.12 -9.85 5.86
N SER A 85 6.02 -11.06 5.28
CA SER A 85 6.34 -11.29 3.88
C SER A 85 5.10 -11.80 3.17
N PHE A 86 4.96 -11.40 1.90
CA PHE A 86 3.82 -11.75 1.07
C PHE A 86 4.31 -12.60 -0.10
N MET A 87 3.83 -13.83 -0.20
CA MET A 87 4.39 -14.84 -1.10
C MET A 87 3.49 -15.20 -2.27
N THR A 88 2.18 -14.94 -2.20
CA THR A 88 1.27 -15.39 -3.25
C THR A 88 0.23 -14.34 -3.61
N ILE A 89 -0.11 -14.28 -4.89
CA ILE A 89 -1.20 -13.49 -5.44
C ILE A 89 -2.09 -14.45 -6.22
N ASP A 90 -3.39 -14.48 -5.90
CA ASP A 90 -4.32 -15.39 -6.53
C ASP A 90 -5.59 -14.65 -6.96
N LYS A 91 -6.12 -15.00 -8.15
CA LYS A 91 -7.39 -14.53 -8.68
C LYS A 91 -7.52 -13.02 -8.73
N CYS A 92 -6.48 -12.33 -9.19
CA CYS A 92 -6.49 -10.88 -9.33
C CYS A 92 -6.86 -10.47 -10.75
N LYS A 93 -7.82 -9.53 -10.90
CA LYS A 93 -8.26 -9.00 -12.19
C LYS A 93 -8.23 -7.48 -12.18
N PHE A 94 -7.70 -6.89 -13.24
CA PHE A 94 -7.67 -5.44 -13.43
C PHE A 94 -8.68 -5.08 -14.52
N ARG A 95 -9.78 -4.43 -14.14
CA ARG A 95 -10.88 -4.15 -15.06
C ARG A 95 -10.96 -2.70 -15.50
N LYS A 96 -10.39 -1.79 -14.72
CA LYS A 96 -10.38 -0.36 -15.04
C LYS A 96 -8.98 0.20 -14.81
N PRO A 97 -8.51 1.09 -15.70
CA PRO A 97 -7.22 1.75 -15.48
C PRO A 97 -7.30 2.74 -14.32
N ILE A 98 -6.19 2.85 -13.58
CA ILE A 98 -6.00 3.89 -12.59
C ILE A 98 -5.01 4.90 -13.19
N ILE A 99 -5.45 6.13 -13.31
CA ILE A 99 -4.67 7.21 -13.89
C ILE A 99 -4.43 8.30 -12.85
N PRO A 100 -3.46 9.16 -13.09
CA PRO A 100 -3.21 10.29 -12.19
C PRO A 100 -4.42 11.19 -12.01
#